data_92c3c034194298ffbf0769f9db53d8e6
#
_entry.id   92c3c034194298ffbf0769f9db53d8e6
#
_cell.length_a   1.000
_cell.length_b   1.000
_cell.length_c   1.000
_cell.angle_alpha   90.00
_cell.angle_beta   90.00
_cell.angle_gamma   90.00
#
_symmetry.space_group_name_H-M   'P 1'
#
loop_
_entity.id
_entity.type
_entity.pdbx_description
1 polymer ?
#
loop_
_entity_poly.entity_id
_entity_poly.type
_entity_poly.pdbx_seq_one_letter_code
_entity_poly.pdbx_strand_id
1 'polypeptide(L)'
;MKNILLFLSLFIVLASCKNQKPEETTVTIQDSTVVADKYTLTPAGLSQEFPDAALKSINYKNGKFMAEIGGTSYKLGEQTPDAAQKQCANSAEGQHLHLIVDSEPYIAKYTPSFDQEIADGEHYILSFLSRSYHESLKTPTAFKALKATVKNKSFEKTEAIAGPMLFYSRPKGLYSGDDMNKILLDFYLVNTDLSRYKLEADINGEKHMLDSWQPYFIEGLPEGDNTIKLTLMDTSGMAVNIPLNPVSRTFKLEKTPPTN
;
A
#
# COMPACT_ATOMS: atom_id res chain seq x y z
N MET A 1 34.74 -72.46 -19.61
CA MET A 1 35.81 -72.68 -20.62
C MET A 1 36.40 -71.35 -21.00
N LYS A 2 37.73 -71.35 -20.90
CA LYS A 2 38.73 -70.39 -21.39
C LYS A 2 38.95 -69.11 -20.59
N ASN A 3 39.98 -69.27 -19.77
CA ASN A 3 40.94 -68.31 -19.25
C ASN A 3 41.64 -67.52 -20.36
N ILE A 4 42.19 -66.35 -19.99
CA ILE A 4 43.50 -65.78 -20.39
C ILE A 4 43.58 -64.48 -19.53
N LEU A 5 44.36 -64.44 -18.48
CA LEU A 5 45.80 -64.20 -18.23
C LEU A 5 46.29 -62.87 -18.85
N LEU A 6 46.54 -61.91 -17.94
CA LEU A 6 47.82 -61.29 -17.56
C LEU A 6 48.48 -60.39 -18.59
N PHE A 7 48.74 -59.13 -18.28
CA PHE A 7 50.14 -58.64 -18.26
C PHE A 7 50.22 -57.34 -17.42
N LEU A 8 51.04 -57.43 -16.41
CA LEU A 8 51.46 -56.36 -15.48
C LEU A 8 52.62 -55.63 -16.17
N SER A 9 52.55 -54.34 -16.36
CA SER A 9 53.67 -53.51 -16.74
C SER A 9 53.83 -52.36 -15.76
N LEU A 10 54.81 -52.50 -14.91
CA LEU A 10 55.27 -51.52 -13.93
C LEU A 10 56.15 -50.49 -14.66
N PHE A 11 55.65 -49.24 -14.75
CA PHE A 11 56.48 -48.12 -15.16
C PHE A 11 56.71 -47.20 -13.94
N ILE A 12 57.92 -47.22 -13.45
CA ILE A 12 58.47 -46.32 -12.47
C ILE A 12 58.88 -45.04 -13.21
N VAL A 13 58.20 -43.95 -12.97
CA VAL A 13 58.68 -42.64 -13.40
C VAL A 13 59.01 -41.81 -12.14
N LEU A 14 60.27 -41.50 -12.05
CA LEU A 14 60.89 -40.65 -11.05
C LEU A 14 60.33 -39.20 -11.26
N ALA A 15 59.55 -38.72 -10.36
CA ALA A 15 59.11 -37.33 -10.37
C ALA A 15 60.08 -36.48 -9.57
N SER A 16 60.66 -35.52 -10.26
CA SER A 16 61.47 -34.43 -9.73
C SER A 16 60.62 -33.48 -8.93
N CYS A 17 60.91 -33.31 -7.66
CA CYS A 17 60.31 -32.29 -6.82
C CYS A 17 60.76 -30.89 -7.25
N LYS A 18 59.87 -30.07 -7.83
CA LYS A 18 60.02 -28.63 -7.84
C LYS A 18 59.06 -28.06 -6.79
N ASN A 19 59.63 -27.40 -5.78
CA ASN A 19 58.96 -26.62 -4.83
C ASN A 19 58.17 -25.48 -5.53
N GLN A 20 56.85 -25.61 -5.64
CA GLN A 20 55.98 -24.51 -5.91
C GLN A 20 55.32 -24.05 -4.59
N LYS A 21 55.60 -22.81 -4.24
CA LYS A 21 54.98 -22.06 -3.16
C LYS A 21 53.46 -21.99 -3.42
N PRO A 22 52.59 -22.19 -2.44
CA PRO A 22 51.14 -21.97 -2.68
C PRO A 22 50.89 -20.49 -2.99
N GLU A 23 50.30 -20.22 -4.14
CA GLU A 23 49.76 -18.95 -4.50
C GLU A 23 48.48 -18.74 -3.67
N GLU A 24 48.55 -17.86 -2.70
CA GLU A 24 47.38 -17.42 -1.93
C GLU A 24 46.42 -16.71 -2.88
N THR A 25 45.35 -17.41 -3.27
CA THR A 25 44.23 -16.81 -3.97
C THR A 25 43.49 -15.93 -2.96
N THR A 26 43.83 -14.66 -2.92
CA THR A 26 43.04 -13.65 -2.23
C THR A 26 41.67 -13.56 -2.93
N VAL A 27 40.70 -14.24 -2.36
CA VAL A 27 39.27 -13.99 -2.69
C VAL A 27 38.96 -12.61 -2.16
N THR A 28 39.02 -11.62 -3.04
CA THR A 28 38.46 -10.31 -2.76
C THR A 28 36.92 -10.46 -2.66
N ILE A 29 36.44 -10.62 -1.45
CA ILE A 29 35.01 -10.43 -1.19
C ILE A 29 34.78 -8.95 -1.47
N GLN A 30 34.25 -8.63 -2.65
CA GLN A 30 33.61 -7.35 -2.86
C GLN A 30 32.40 -7.33 -1.93
N ASP A 31 32.60 -6.71 -0.77
CA ASP A 31 31.51 -6.24 0.06
C ASP A 31 30.78 -5.14 -0.72
N SER A 32 29.82 -5.58 -1.53
CA SER A 32 28.87 -4.66 -2.12
C SER A 32 27.89 -4.25 -1.01
N THR A 33 28.36 -3.40 -0.12
CA THR A 33 27.44 -2.55 0.64
C THR A 33 26.75 -1.63 -0.35
N VAL A 34 25.68 -2.13 -0.93
CA VAL A 34 24.63 -1.26 -1.44
C VAL A 34 24.07 -0.59 -0.19
N VAL A 35 24.62 0.58 0.14
CA VAL A 35 23.95 1.53 1.04
C VAL A 35 22.76 2.00 0.21
N ALA A 36 21.67 1.26 0.27
CA ALA A 36 20.39 1.75 -0.15
C ALA A 36 20.14 3.01 0.71
N ASP A 37 19.89 4.14 0.07
CA ASP A 37 19.41 5.34 0.77
C ASP A 37 18.16 4.91 1.52
N LYS A 38 18.31 4.74 2.83
CA LYS A 38 17.32 4.08 3.66
C LYS A 38 16.24 5.08 4.00
N TYR A 39 15.10 5.00 3.30
CA TYR A 39 13.90 5.75 3.68
C TYR A 39 13.50 5.41 5.13
N THR A 40 12.74 6.29 5.77
CA THR A 40 12.16 6.06 7.09
C THR A 40 10.66 5.81 6.97
N LEU A 41 10.14 4.92 7.80
CA LEU A 41 8.70 4.65 7.95
C LEU A 41 8.31 4.93 9.40
N THR A 42 7.48 5.96 9.62
CA THR A 42 7.10 6.41 10.96
C THR A 42 5.59 6.59 11.07
N PRO A 43 4.98 6.32 12.24
CA PRO A 43 3.59 6.69 12.49
C PRO A 43 3.35 8.19 12.24
N ALA A 44 2.23 8.53 11.59
CA ALA A 44 1.92 9.92 11.24
C ALA A 44 1.56 10.82 12.44
N GLY A 45 1.42 10.22 13.63
CA GLY A 45 1.09 10.92 14.87
C GLY A 45 -0.36 11.38 14.94
N LEU A 46 -0.63 12.29 15.87
CA LEU A 46 -1.97 12.82 16.06
C LEU A 46 -2.40 13.72 14.90
N SER A 47 -3.66 13.65 14.55
CA SER A 47 -4.30 14.43 13.50
C SER A 47 -5.57 15.09 14.00
N GLN A 48 -5.96 16.20 13.35
CA GLN A 48 -7.20 16.89 13.70
C GLN A 48 -8.38 15.91 13.81
N GLU A 49 -9.06 15.95 14.93
CA GLU A 49 -10.22 15.10 15.19
C GLU A 49 -11.52 15.77 14.72
N PHE A 50 -12.45 14.93 14.30
CA PHE A 50 -13.81 15.31 13.91
C PHE A 50 -14.80 14.35 14.61
N PRO A 51 -15.11 14.58 15.89
CA PRO A 51 -15.72 13.55 16.74
C PRO A 51 -17.16 13.19 16.35
N ASP A 52 -17.88 14.10 15.70
CA ASP A 52 -19.25 13.87 15.23
C ASP A 52 -19.37 13.62 13.71
N ALA A 53 -18.22 13.54 13.02
CA ALA A 53 -18.20 13.28 11.59
C ALA A 53 -18.81 11.90 11.26
N ALA A 54 -19.75 11.86 10.35
CA ALA A 54 -20.43 10.64 9.98
C ALA A 54 -20.70 10.56 8.47
N LEU A 55 -20.37 9.44 7.88
CA LEU A 55 -20.88 9.01 6.58
C LEU A 55 -22.08 8.10 6.86
N LYS A 56 -23.31 8.68 6.85
CA LYS A 56 -24.53 7.99 7.27
C LYS A 56 -24.94 6.89 6.29
N SER A 57 -24.90 7.23 5.00
CA SER A 57 -25.26 6.30 3.93
C SER A 57 -24.48 6.58 2.65
N ILE A 58 -24.36 5.55 1.80
CA ILE A 58 -23.95 5.66 0.41
C ILE A 58 -24.95 4.95 -0.48
N ASN A 59 -25.14 5.46 -1.67
CA ASN A 59 -25.99 4.86 -2.69
C ASN A 59 -25.42 5.11 -4.09
N TYR A 60 -25.74 4.24 -5.03
CA TYR A 60 -25.39 4.40 -6.44
C TYR A 60 -26.58 4.09 -7.29
N LYS A 61 -27.04 5.08 -8.07
CA LYS A 61 -28.25 4.96 -8.89
C LYS A 61 -28.10 5.78 -10.17
N ASN A 62 -28.39 5.15 -11.30
CA ASN A 62 -28.33 5.77 -12.63
C ASN A 62 -26.97 6.44 -12.93
N GLY A 63 -25.86 5.81 -12.53
CA GLY A 63 -24.53 6.36 -12.73
C GLY A 63 -24.11 7.46 -11.74
N LYS A 64 -24.96 7.78 -10.76
CA LYS A 64 -24.69 8.79 -9.77
C LYS A 64 -24.42 8.15 -8.40
N PHE A 65 -23.25 8.41 -7.84
CA PHE A 65 -22.92 8.07 -6.48
C PHE A 65 -23.38 9.17 -5.54
N MET A 66 -23.98 8.79 -4.43
CA MET A 66 -24.56 9.71 -3.44
C MET A 66 -24.12 9.29 -2.04
N ALA A 67 -23.68 10.25 -1.25
CA ALA A 67 -23.26 10.07 0.14
C ALA A 67 -24.09 11.02 1.03
N GLU A 68 -24.57 10.51 2.15
CA GLU A 68 -25.16 11.34 3.19
C GLU A 68 -24.15 11.56 4.31
N ILE A 69 -23.72 12.81 4.49
CA ILE A 69 -22.74 13.19 5.50
C ILE A 69 -23.47 13.87 6.66
N GLY A 70 -23.10 13.50 7.89
CA GLY A 70 -23.62 14.07 9.12
C GLY A 70 -22.52 14.59 10.02
N GLY A 71 -22.95 15.27 11.09
CA GLY A 71 -22.08 15.98 12.01
C GLY A 71 -21.94 17.44 11.65
N THR A 72 -21.28 18.18 12.50
CA THR A 72 -21.07 19.64 12.37
C THR A 72 -19.59 20.01 12.34
N SER A 73 -18.74 19.15 12.87
CA SER A 73 -17.29 19.38 12.95
C SER A 73 -16.55 19.17 11.63
N TYR A 74 -17.11 18.39 10.70
CA TYR A 74 -16.51 18.06 9.41
C TYR A 74 -17.35 18.62 8.26
N LYS A 75 -16.69 19.28 7.30
CA LYS A 75 -17.35 19.77 6.10
C LYS A 75 -16.48 19.53 4.87
N LEU A 76 -17.10 19.06 3.79
CA LEU A 76 -16.43 18.97 2.49
C LEU A 76 -15.98 20.36 2.01
N GLY A 77 -14.80 20.41 1.38
CA GLY A 77 -14.25 21.64 0.82
C GLY A 77 -13.56 22.58 1.82
N GLU A 78 -13.60 22.28 3.13
CA GLU A 78 -12.83 23.05 4.11
C GLU A 78 -11.42 22.48 4.30
N GLN A 79 -10.44 23.37 4.50
CA GLN A 79 -9.08 22.93 4.83
C GLN A 79 -9.05 22.35 6.25
N THR A 80 -8.33 21.25 6.42
CA THR A 80 -8.10 20.68 7.75
C THR A 80 -7.16 21.59 8.53
N PRO A 81 -7.48 21.99 9.77
CA PRO A 81 -6.72 23.01 10.51
C PRO A 81 -5.23 22.70 10.71
N ASP A 82 -4.86 21.42 10.80
CA ASP A 82 -3.49 20.98 11.00
C ASP A 82 -2.77 20.60 9.69
N ALA A 83 -3.33 20.91 8.53
CA ALA A 83 -2.75 20.51 7.23
C ALA A 83 -1.32 21.01 7.02
N ALA A 84 -1.04 22.28 7.38
CA ALA A 84 0.28 22.87 7.22
C ALA A 84 1.35 22.17 8.08
N GLN A 85 0.99 21.64 9.25
CA GLN A 85 1.90 20.93 10.14
C GLN A 85 2.27 19.54 9.64
N LYS A 86 1.43 18.94 8.77
CA LYS A 86 1.67 17.59 8.22
C LYS A 86 2.80 17.56 7.19
N GLN A 87 3.04 18.65 6.48
CA GLN A 87 4.12 18.78 5.49
C GLN A 87 4.11 17.64 4.45
N CYS A 88 2.93 17.23 4.02
CA CYS A 88 2.71 16.23 2.98
C CYS A 88 1.67 16.74 1.98
N ALA A 89 1.52 16.03 0.87
CA ALA A 89 0.58 16.42 -0.18
C ALA A 89 -0.81 16.74 0.36
N ASN A 90 -1.30 17.95 0.09
CA ASN A 90 -2.56 18.48 0.56
C ASN A 90 -3.43 18.95 -0.61
N SER A 91 -4.72 18.67 -0.55
CA SER A 91 -5.67 19.14 -1.54
C SER A 91 -6.00 20.62 -1.33
N ALA A 92 -5.83 21.43 -2.36
CA ALA A 92 -6.26 22.83 -2.35
C ALA A 92 -7.80 22.96 -2.19
N GLU A 93 -8.56 21.93 -2.61
CA GLU A 93 -10.02 21.88 -2.48
C GLU A 93 -10.49 21.43 -1.09
N GLY A 94 -9.56 21.06 -0.18
CA GLY A 94 -9.88 20.77 1.23
C GLY A 94 -10.32 19.33 1.50
N GLN A 95 -11.08 19.17 2.58
CA GLN A 95 -11.64 17.90 3.04
C GLN A 95 -12.57 17.29 2.00
N HIS A 96 -12.52 15.98 1.84
CA HIS A 96 -13.21 15.32 0.74
C HIS A 96 -13.65 13.90 1.07
N LEU A 97 -14.53 13.36 0.26
CA LEU A 97 -14.95 11.99 0.27
C LEU A 97 -13.98 11.16 -0.59
N HIS A 98 -13.49 10.06 -0.07
CA HIS A 98 -12.85 9.03 -0.88
C HIS A 98 -13.84 7.94 -1.24
N LEU A 99 -13.78 7.47 -2.48
CA LEU A 99 -14.46 6.28 -2.96
C LEU A 99 -13.41 5.32 -3.51
N ILE A 100 -13.41 4.08 -3.03
CA ILE A 100 -12.60 2.97 -3.55
C ILE A 100 -13.56 1.89 -4.02
N VAL A 101 -13.38 1.44 -5.26
CA VAL A 101 -14.07 0.31 -5.84
C VAL A 101 -13.04 -0.80 -6.04
N ASP A 102 -13.20 -1.91 -5.36
CA ASP A 102 -12.27 -3.02 -5.36
C ASP A 102 -10.84 -2.60 -4.97
N SER A 103 -9.83 -2.92 -5.79
CA SER A 103 -8.44 -2.52 -5.60
C SER A 103 -8.05 -1.27 -6.39
N GLU A 104 -9.01 -0.57 -7.02
CA GLU A 104 -8.70 0.60 -7.82
C GLU A 104 -8.21 1.79 -6.95
N PRO A 105 -7.43 2.71 -7.53
CA PRO A 105 -7.07 3.96 -6.84
C PRO A 105 -8.33 4.72 -6.41
N TYR A 106 -8.29 5.27 -5.18
CA TYR A 106 -9.43 6.07 -4.71
C TYR A 106 -9.75 7.24 -5.63
N ILE A 107 -11.01 7.62 -5.66
CA ILE A 107 -11.51 8.83 -6.29
C ILE A 107 -11.83 9.83 -5.18
N ALA A 108 -11.25 11.04 -5.25
CA ALA A 108 -11.54 12.14 -4.33
C ALA A 108 -12.73 12.96 -4.84
N LYS A 109 -13.69 13.27 -3.98
CA LYS A 109 -14.88 14.07 -4.31
C LYS A 109 -15.20 15.06 -3.22
N TYR A 110 -15.42 16.31 -3.62
CA TYR A 110 -15.65 17.46 -2.74
C TYR A 110 -17.14 17.80 -2.60
N THR A 111 -17.99 17.02 -3.24
CA THR A 111 -19.45 17.11 -3.15
C THR A 111 -20.03 15.75 -2.75
N PRO A 112 -21.15 15.71 -2.04
CA PRO A 112 -21.77 14.48 -1.59
C PRO A 112 -22.47 13.70 -2.71
N SER A 113 -22.61 14.27 -3.90
CA SER A 113 -23.25 13.63 -5.06
C SER A 113 -22.45 13.93 -6.32
N PHE A 114 -22.10 12.88 -7.09
CA PHE A 114 -21.27 13.00 -8.28
C PHE A 114 -21.52 11.84 -9.24
N ASP A 115 -21.24 12.08 -10.51
CA ASP A 115 -21.29 11.02 -11.52
C ASP A 115 -20.06 10.12 -11.36
N GLN A 116 -20.31 8.81 -11.40
CA GLN A 116 -19.29 7.78 -11.27
C GLN A 116 -19.67 6.58 -12.14
N GLU A 117 -18.74 6.07 -12.90
CA GLU A 117 -18.93 4.80 -13.62
C GLU A 117 -18.41 3.66 -12.76
N ILE A 118 -19.28 2.68 -12.48
CA ILE A 118 -18.96 1.41 -11.85
C ILE A 118 -19.52 0.34 -12.79
N ALA A 119 -18.68 -0.62 -13.18
CA ALA A 119 -19.07 -1.69 -14.07
C ALA A 119 -20.21 -2.56 -13.50
N ASP A 120 -20.97 -3.22 -14.34
CA ASP A 120 -21.92 -4.23 -13.88
C ASP A 120 -21.16 -5.43 -13.31
N GLY A 121 -21.59 -5.95 -12.16
CA GLY A 121 -20.95 -7.07 -11.47
C GLY A 121 -20.95 -6.92 -9.95
N GLU A 122 -20.21 -7.81 -9.29
CA GLU A 122 -19.98 -7.75 -7.85
C GLU A 122 -18.73 -6.92 -7.54
N HIS A 123 -18.85 -5.99 -6.60
CA HIS A 123 -17.79 -5.06 -6.20
C HIS A 123 -17.70 -4.94 -4.69
N TYR A 124 -16.49 -4.71 -4.19
CA TYR A 124 -16.24 -4.25 -2.84
C TYR A 124 -16.09 -2.73 -2.83
N ILE A 125 -16.97 -2.07 -2.15
CA ILE A 125 -17.05 -0.60 -2.10
C ILE A 125 -16.61 -0.13 -0.72
N LEU A 126 -15.64 0.78 -0.67
CA LEU A 126 -15.30 1.55 0.52
C LEU A 126 -15.44 3.03 0.20
N SER A 127 -16.18 3.76 1.04
CA SER A 127 -16.21 5.21 1.01
C SER A 127 -15.98 5.74 2.41
N PHE A 128 -15.16 6.78 2.55
CA PHE A 128 -14.82 7.38 3.84
C PHE A 128 -14.57 8.88 3.72
N LEU A 129 -14.71 9.58 4.85
CA LEU A 129 -14.38 10.99 4.98
C LEU A 129 -12.86 11.13 5.15
N SER A 130 -12.27 12.06 4.42
CA SER A 130 -10.84 12.30 4.38
C SER A 130 -10.48 13.72 4.77
N ARG A 131 -9.39 13.87 5.51
CA ARG A 131 -8.75 15.17 5.75
C ARG A 131 -8.25 15.76 4.44
N SER A 132 -7.98 17.07 4.40
CA SER A 132 -7.50 17.73 3.18
C SER A 132 -6.17 17.16 2.68
N TYR A 133 -5.32 16.66 3.57
CA TYR A 133 -4.07 15.96 3.25
C TYR A 133 -4.24 14.45 2.98
N HIS A 134 -5.49 14.04 2.66
CA HIS A 134 -5.87 12.70 2.22
C HIS A 134 -5.74 11.59 3.28
N GLU A 135 -5.59 11.91 4.53
CA GLU A 135 -5.64 10.94 5.62
C GLU A 135 -7.10 10.59 5.93
N SER A 136 -7.41 9.29 5.98
CA SER A 136 -8.75 8.81 6.30
C SER A 136 -9.13 9.07 7.76
N LEU A 137 -10.38 9.43 7.99
CA LEU A 137 -11.00 9.40 9.32
C LEU A 137 -11.30 7.93 9.65
N LYS A 138 -10.65 7.42 10.72
CA LYS A 138 -10.75 6.00 11.12
C LYS A 138 -11.82 5.75 12.19
N THR A 139 -12.69 6.74 12.45
CA THR A 139 -13.82 6.56 13.38
C THR A 139 -14.89 5.66 12.76
N PRO A 140 -15.57 4.81 13.53
CA PRO A 140 -16.57 3.86 13.01
C PRO A 140 -17.72 4.51 12.22
N THR A 141 -18.01 5.77 12.49
CA THR A 141 -19.07 6.54 11.81
C THR A 141 -18.61 7.15 10.49
N ALA A 142 -17.32 7.36 10.28
CA ALA A 142 -16.80 8.16 9.17
C ALA A 142 -16.65 7.38 7.86
N PHE A 143 -17.08 6.12 7.79
CA PHE A 143 -17.00 5.29 6.58
C PHE A 143 -18.19 4.40 6.36
N LYS A 144 -18.31 3.91 5.13
CA LYS A 144 -19.17 2.79 4.72
C LYS A 144 -18.38 1.83 3.88
N ALA A 145 -18.44 0.55 4.23
CA ALA A 145 -17.88 -0.54 3.47
C ALA A 145 -18.94 -1.60 3.22
N LEU A 146 -19.09 -2.03 1.97
CA LEU A 146 -20.10 -3.00 1.59
C LEU A 146 -19.67 -3.80 0.35
N LYS A 147 -20.27 -4.96 0.17
CA LYS A 147 -20.29 -5.68 -1.09
C LYS A 147 -21.54 -5.27 -1.85
N ALA A 148 -21.38 -4.84 -3.10
CA ALA A 148 -22.47 -4.41 -3.97
C ALA A 148 -22.55 -5.28 -5.22
N THR A 149 -23.76 -5.64 -5.64
CA THR A 149 -24.03 -6.06 -7.02
C THR A 149 -24.49 -4.83 -7.79
N VAL A 150 -23.72 -4.45 -8.80
CA VAL A 150 -24.05 -3.34 -9.72
C VAL A 150 -24.71 -3.90 -10.96
N LYS A 151 -25.81 -3.28 -11.37
CA LYS A 151 -26.51 -3.57 -12.61
C LYS A 151 -27.17 -2.31 -13.17
N ASN A 152 -27.01 -2.09 -14.47
CA ASN A 152 -27.56 -0.91 -15.14
C ASN A 152 -27.21 0.39 -14.41
N LYS A 153 -25.92 0.55 -14.05
CA LYS A 153 -25.40 1.73 -13.34
C LYS A 153 -26.10 2.02 -12.00
N SER A 154 -26.51 0.98 -11.27
CA SER A 154 -27.19 1.13 -9.98
C SER A 154 -26.82 -0.03 -9.05
N PHE A 155 -26.81 0.20 -7.74
CA PHE A 155 -26.77 -0.89 -6.76
C PHE A 155 -28.10 -1.66 -6.84
N GLU A 156 -28.04 -2.88 -7.34
CA GLU A 156 -29.16 -3.83 -7.35
C GLU A 156 -29.30 -4.50 -5.96
N LYS A 157 -28.15 -4.84 -5.36
CA LYS A 157 -28.06 -5.44 -4.03
C LYS A 157 -26.84 -4.90 -3.29
N THR A 158 -26.98 -4.72 -1.98
CA THR A 158 -25.85 -4.38 -1.10
C THR A 158 -25.85 -5.26 0.12
N GLU A 159 -24.67 -5.69 0.57
CA GLU A 159 -24.48 -6.56 1.71
C GLU A 159 -23.31 -6.03 2.57
N ALA A 160 -23.39 -6.24 3.87
CA ALA A 160 -22.24 -5.98 4.75
C ALA A 160 -21.08 -6.93 4.39
N ILE A 161 -19.87 -6.44 4.46
CA ILE A 161 -18.67 -7.27 4.34
C ILE A 161 -18.59 -8.17 5.57
N ALA A 162 -18.66 -9.49 5.39
CA ALA A 162 -18.76 -10.44 6.48
C ALA A 162 -17.41 -10.77 7.14
N GLY A 163 -16.31 -10.72 6.39
CA GLY A 163 -14.96 -11.11 6.84
C GLY A 163 -13.99 -9.93 6.93
N PRO A 164 -12.73 -10.21 7.30
CA PRO A 164 -11.69 -9.21 7.29
C PRO A 164 -11.47 -8.70 5.87
N MET A 165 -11.17 -7.41 5.73
CA MET A 165 -10.88 -6.79 4.43
C MET A 165 -9.83 -5.69 4.59
N LEU A 166 -8.94 -5.60 3.61
CA LEU A 166 -7.92 -4.58 3.49
C LEU A 166 -8.19 -3.76 2.22
N PHE A 167 -8.23 -2.44 2.36
CA PHE A 167 -8.26 -1.51 1.23
C PHE A 167 -7.01 -0.62 1.26
N TYR A 168 -6.36 -0.49 0.12
CA TYR A 168 -5.23 0.41 -0.05
C TYR A 168 -5.74 1.81 -0.44
N SER A 169 -5.42 2.84 0.35
CA SER A 169 -5.80 4.22 0.07
C SER A 169 -4.66 5.00 -0.58
N ARG A 170 -3.54 5.19 0.09
CA ARG A 170 -2.40 5.99 -0.37
C ARG A 170 -1.06 5.27 -0.12
N PRO A 171 0.02 5.66 -0.88
CA PRO A 171 0.12 6.66 -1.95
C PRO A 171 -0.43 6.18 -3.30
N LYS A 172 -0.65 7.13 -4.24
CA LYS A 172 -1.02 6.85 -5.65
C LYS A 172 -0.61 7.99 -6.57
N GLY A 173 -0.43 7.70 -7.84
CA GLY A 173 -0.18 8.71 -8.88
C GLY A 173 1.21 9.33 -8.78
N LEU A 174 1.31 10.63 -9.02
CA LEU A 174 2.54 11.39 -9.06
C LEU A 174 2.62 12.35 -7.86
N TYR A 175 3.79 12.42 -7.26
CA TYR A 175 4.17 13.43 -6.28
C TYR A 175 5.36 14.21 -6.82
N SER A 176 5.31 15.54 -6.77
CA SER A 176 6.36 16.41 -7.31
C SER A 176 6.70 17.56 -6.36
N GLY A 177 7.90 18.11 -6.51
CA GLY A 177 8.37 19.19 -5.65
C GLY A 177 8.39 18.78 -4.18
N ASP A 178 7.88 19.63 -3.29
CA ASP A 178 7.91 19.37 -1.83
C ASP A 178 7.04 18.20 -1.43
N ASP A 179 5.98 17.88 -2.18
CA ASP A 179 5.07 16.77 -1.89
C ASP A 179 5.76 15.40 -1.93
N MET A 180 6.90 15.27 -2.63
CA MET A 180 7.67 14.04 -2.68
C MET A 180 8.48 13.73 -1.42
N ASN A 181 8.73 14.75 -0.58
CA ASN A 181 9.62 14.60 0.57
C ASN A 181 9.00 13.77 1.71
N LYS A 182 7.66 13.80 1.81
CA LYS A 182 6.92 13.10 2.85
C LYS A 182 5.66 12.45 2.28
N ILE A 183 5.71 11.15 2.09
CA ILE A 183 4.64 10.36 1.48
C ILE A 183 3.76 9.76 2.57
N LEU A 184 2.45 10.01 2.48
CA LEU A 184 1.48 9.40 3.39
C LEU A 184 1.13 7.98 2.91
N LEU A 185 1.40 6.98 3.74
CA LEU A 185 0.84 5.64 3.61
C LEU A 185 -0.43 5.54 4.45
N ASP A 186 -1.56 5.38 3.78
CA ASP A 186 -2.87 5.20 4.41
C ASP A 186 -3.61 4.01 3.82
N PHE A 187 -4.28 3.26 4.67
CA PHE A 187 -5.04 2.06 4.34
C PHE A 187 -6.25 1.94 5.26
N TYR A 188 -7.22 1.13 4.84
CA TYR A 188 -8.43 0.91 5.61
C TYR A 188 -8.60 -0.57 5.94
N LEU A 189 -8.88 -0.86 7.20
CA LEU A 189 -9.19 -2.19 7.70
C LEU A 189 -10.69 -2.28 8.03
N VAL A 190 -11.37 -3.26 7.48
CA VAL A 190 -12.79 -3.52 7.75
C VAL A 190 -12.89 -4.90 8.41
N ASN A 191 -13.62 -5.02 9.51
CA ASN A 191 -13.78 -6.26 10.28
C ASN A 191 -12.44 -6.95 10.62
N THR A 192 -11.38 -6.15 10.78
CA THR A 192 -10.02 -6.66 10.97
C THR A 192 -9.46 -6.12 12.28
N ASP A 193 -8.98 -7.04 13.12
CA ASP A 193 -8.33 -6.76 14.39
C ASP A 193 -6.86 -7.19 14.31
N LEU A 194 -5.93 -6.25 14.42
CA LEU A 194 -4.49 -6.52 14.33
C LEU A 194 -3.96 -7.32 15.53
N SER A 195 -4.74 -7.57 16.58
CA SER A 195 -4.41 -8.58 17.59
C SER A 195 -4.53 -10.01 17.05
N ARG A 196 -5.31 -10.21 16.00
CA ARG A 196 -5.61 -11.53 15.37
C ARG A 196 -5.02 -11.66 13.97
N TYR A 197 -4.60 -10.55 13.38
CA TYR A 197 -4.00 -10.48 12.06
C TYR A 197 -2.72 -9.67 12.11
N LYS A 198 -1.90 -9.80 11.09
CA LYS A 198 -0.71 -8.98 10.87
C LYS A 198 -0.86 -8.25 9.55
N LEU A 199 -0.32 -7.05 9.47
CA LEU A 199 -0.26 -6.29 8.22
C LEU A 199 1.20 -6.08 7.84
N GLU A 200 1.59 -6.61 6.67
CA GLU A 200 2.91 -6.39 6.07
C GLU A 200 2.80 -5.31 5.00
N ALA A 201 3.69 -4.32 5.07
CA ALA A 201 3.94 -3.37 4.00
C ALA A 201 5.31 -3.70 3.37
N ASP A 202 5.30 -4.13 2.11
CA ASP A 202 6.49 -4.33 1.31
C ASP A 202 6.69 -3.05 0.47
N ILE A 203 7.71 -2.27 0.82
CA ILE A 203 8.05 -0.98 0.19
C ILE A 203 9.31 -1.19 -0.63
N ASN A 204 9.21 -1.19 -1.95
CA ASN A 204 10.32 -1.43 -2.88
C ASN A 204 11.11 -2.72 -2.59
N GLY A 205 10.45 -3.76 -2.07
CA GLY A 205 11.07 -5.04 -1.70
C GLY A 205 11.52 -5.13 -0.24
N GLU A 206 11.48 -4.04 0.53
CA GLU A 206 11.75 -4.06 1.97
C GLU A 206 10.44 -4.23 2.75
N LYS A 207 10.40 -5.21 3.66
CA LYS A 207 9.20 -5.60 4.39
C LYS A 207 9.15 -4.99 5.78
N HIS A 208 8.02 -4.37 6.11
CA HIS A 208 7.72 -3.78 7.41
C HIS A 208 6.43 -4.35 7.96
N MET A 209 6.45 -4.69 9.26
CA MET A 209 5.23 -5.08 9.96
C MET A 209 4.58 -3.83 10.57
N LEU A 210 3.32 -3.61 10.24
CA LEU A 210 2.53 -2.49 10.76
C LEU A 210 1.68 -2.98 11.93
N ASP A 211 1.97 -2.50 13.13
CA ASP A 211 1.35 -2.97 14.38
C ASP A 211 0.01 -2.31 14.67
N SER A 212 -0.27 -1.19 14.01
CA SER A 212 -1.42 -0.33 14.31
C SER A 212 -2.14 0.09 13.06
N TRP A 213 -3.47 0.15 13.16
CA TRP A 213 -4.30 0.73 12.11
C TRP A 213 -4.29 2.26 12.22
N GLN A 214 -3.22 2.84 11.74
CA GLN A 214 -3.00 4.29 11.68
C GLN A 214 -2.28 4.64 10.37
N PRO A 215 -2.25 5.91 9.97
CA PRO A 215 -1.41 6.33 8.85
C PRO A 215 0.06 6.35 9.23
N TYR A 216 0.92 6.23 8.23
CA TYR A 216 2.38 6.31 8.37
C TYR A 216 2.94 7.33 7.38
N PHE A 217 4.05 7.96 7.74
CA PHE A 217 4.85 8.74 6.80
C PHE A 217 6.07 7.95 6.34
N ILE A 218 6.37 8.08 5.05
CA ILE A 218 7.57 7.55 4.42
C ILE A 218 8.37 8.74 3.91
N GLU A 219 9.61 8.90 4.38
CA GLU A 219 10.50 9.99 4.01
C GLU A 219 11.81 9.43 3.45
N GLY A 220 12.32 9.99 2.35
CA GLY A 220 13.57 9.57 1.73
C GLY A 220 13.42 8.47 0.67
N LEU A 221 12.22 8.25 0.12
CA LEU A 221 12.07 7.36 -1.03
C LEU A 221 12.81 7.91 -2.26
N PRO A 222 13.36 7.04 -3.12
CA PRO A 222 14.06 7.47 -4.33
C PRO A 222 13.11 8.09 -5.35
N GLU A 223 13.66 8.95 -6.21
CA GLU A 223 12.95 9.39 -7.41
C GLU A 223 12.60 8.24 -8.34
N GLY A 224 11.60 8.44 -9.19
CA GLY A 224 11.08 7.44 -10.10
C GLY A 224 9.94 6.65 -9.52
N ASP A 225 9.76 5.45 -10.03
CA ASP A 225 8.66 4.57 -9.64
C ASP A 225 8.97 3.88 -8.31
N ASN A 226 8.02 3.98 -7.39
CA ASN A 226 8.04 3.29 -6.11
C ASN A 226 6.80 2.39 -6.00
N THR A 227 6.96 1.24 -5.39
CA THR A 227 5.86 0.27 -5.23
C THR A 227 5.67 -0.06 -3.76
N ILE A 228 4.41 -0.06 -3.33
CA ILE A 228 4.02 -0.56 -2.01
C ILE A 228 3.00 -1.69 -2.22
N LYS A 229 3.28 -2.84 -1.60
CA LYS A 229 2.36 -3.95 -1.50
C LYS A 229 1.95 -4.14 -0.05
N LEU A 230 0.65 -4.12 0.23
CA LEU A 230 0.08 -4.43 1.53
C LEU A 230 -0.46 -5.86 1.52
N THR A 231 -0.11 -6.62 2.55
CA THR A 231 -0.57 -8.01 2.72
C THR A 231 -1.14 -8.20 4.12
N LEU A 232 -2.41 -8.50 4.19
CA LEU A 232 -3.03 -8.96 5.44
C LEU A 232 -2.66 -10.44 5.64
N MET A 233 -2.07 -10.76 6.79
CA MET A 233 -1.60 -12.08 7.14
C MET A 233 -2.30 -12.60 8.40
N ASP A 234 -2.39 -13.89 8.53
CA ASP A 234 -2.78 -14.56 9.77
C ASP A 234 -1.64 -14.55 10.80
N THR A 235 -1.90 -15.11 11.97
CA THR A 235 -0.89 -15.20 13.05
C THR A 235 0.27 -16.13 12.72
N SER A 236 0.13 -17.03 11.73
CA SER A 236 1.21 -17.89 11.24
C SER A 236 2.12 -17.18 10.22
N GLY A 237 1.74 -16.00 9.76
CA GLY A 237 2.46 -15.24 8.75
C GLY A 237 2.10 -15.60 7.32
N MET A 238 1.02 -16.33 7.12
CA MET A 238 0.48 -16.63 5.79
C MET A 238 -0.52 -15.56 5.35
N ALA A 239 -0.49 -15.18 4.08
CA ALA A 239 -1.47 -14.27 3.52
C ALA A 239 -2.89 -14.81 3.70
N VAL A 240 -3.78 -13.99 4.24
CA VAL A 240 -5.20 -14.37 4.39
C VAL A 240 -5.83 -14.47 3.01
N ASN A 241 -6.48 -15.59 2.74
CA ASN A 241 -7.18 -15.82 1.47
C ASN A 241 -8.52 -15.10 1.46
N ILE A 242 -8.51 -13.83 1.15
CA ILE A 242 -9.68 -12.96 1.01
C ILE A 242 -9.57 -12.15 -0.28
N PRO A 243 -10.69 -11.64 -0.82
CA PRO A 243 -10.65 -10.72 -1.95
C PRO A 243 -9.75 -9.49 -1.68
N LEU A 244 -9.10 -8.99 -2.73
CA LEU A 244 -8.25 -7.79 -2.72
C LEU A 244 -6.98 -7.93 -1.84
N ASN A 245 -6.59 -9.12 -1.42
CA ASN A 245 -5.39 -9.36 -0.62
C ASN A 245 -4.46 -10.37 -1.31
N PRO A 246 -3.18 -10.04 -1.53
CA PRO A 246 -2.54 -8.74 -1.28
C PRO A 246 -2.94 -7.66 -2.31
N VAL A 247 -2.75 -6.40 -1.96
CA VAL A 247 -2.96 -5.26 -2.86
C VAL A 247 -1.64 -4.51 -3.08
N SER A 248 -1.31 -4.22 -4.33
CA SER A 248 -0.07 -3.51 -4.70
C SER A 248 -0.39 -2.24 -5.48
N ARG A 249 0.43 -1.20 -5.27
CA ARG A 249 0.30 0.06 -6.00
C ARG A 249 1.65 0.67 -6.30
N THR A 250 1.84 1.10 -7.55
CA THR A 250 2.98 1.90 -7.97
C THR A 250 2.58 3.37 -8.00
N PHE A 251 3.49 4.23 -7.56
CA PHE A 251 3.38 5.69 -7.61
C PHE A 251 4.74 6.27 -7.98
N LYS A 252 4.78 7.52 -8.45
CA LYS A 252 6.00 8.14 -8.97
C LYS A 252 6.38 9.37 -8.15
N LEU A 253 7.69 9.55 -7.94
CA LEU A 253 8.29 10.74 -7.33
C LEU A 253 9.15 11.49 -8.35
N GLU A 254 8.97 12.81 -8.46
CA GLU A 254 9.74 13.68 -9.38
C GLU A 254 10.13 14.98 -8.69
N LYS A 255 11.44 15.31 -8.66
CA LYS A 255 11.95 16.54 -8.01
C LYS A 255 11.44 17.81 -8.65
N THR A 256 11.28 17.80 -9.96
CA THR A 256 10.86 18.98 -10.72
C THR A 256 9.60 18.65 -11.49
N PRO A 257 8.54 19.48 -11.39
CA PRO A 257 7.41 19.33 -12.29
C PRO A 257 7.91 19.41 -13.73
N PRO A 258 7.35 18.62 -14.68
CA PRO A 258 7.69 18.79 -16.07
C PRO A 258 7.42 20.26 -16.44
N THR A 259 8.45 20.95 -16.93
CA THR A 259 8.32 22.30 -17.50
C THR A 259 7.45 22.20 -18.75
N ASN A 260 6.25 22.74 -18.69
CA ASN A 260 5.38 22.92 -19.85
C ASN A 260 5.96 23.99 -20.78
#